data_13674196dba596eaeb237f672fe874fa
#
_entry.id   13674196dba596eaeb237f672fe874fa
#
_cell.length_a   1.000
_cell.length_b   1.000
_cell.length_c   1.000
_cell.angle_alpha   90.00
_cell.angle_beta   90.00
_cell.angle_gamma   90.00
#
_symmetry.space_group_name_H-M   'P 1'
#
loop_
_entity.id
_entity.type
_entity.pdbx_description
1 polymer ?
#
loop_
_entity_poly.entity_id
_entity_poly.type
_entity_poly.pdbx_seq_one_letter_code
_entity_poly.pdbx_strand_id
1 'polypeptide(L)'
;FPKLQKKDSSFFLLGWGVPTLDSHYVFTFLYQTSDAAKKVGSWNYTGYSNAKLDEFTDAMLKEVDQTKRDKMVADAWAAVVADMPYLPLHHQVIVWAMSDKVTMPIFANDTPNFKYATMK
;
A
#
# COMPACT_ATOMS: atom_id res chain seq x y z
N PHE A 1 -8.40 12.88 6.05
CA PHE A 1 -8.60 12.42 4.67
C PHE A 1 -9.41 13.39 3.81
N PRO A 2 -10.51 14.06 4.23
CA PRO A 2 -11.29 14.95 3.37
C PRO A 2 -10.50 16.07 2.67
N LYS A 3 -9.50 16.64 3.33
CA LYS A 3 -8.61 17.66 2.73
C LYS A 3 -7.75 17.08 1.61
N LEU A 4 -7.20 15.86 1.82
CA LEU A 4 -6.38 15.17 0.81
C LEU A 4 -7.21 14.77 -0.41
N GLN A 5 -8.43 14.29 -0.21
CA GLN A 5 -9.37 13.97 -1.30
C GLN A 5 -9.72 15.19 -2.14
N LYS A 6 -9.82 16.36 -1.51
CA LYS A 6 -10.05 17.65 -2.19
C LYS A 6 -8.77 18.27 -2.75
N LYS A 7 -7.61 17.63 -2.55
CA LYS A 7 -6.28 18.18 -2.90
C LYS A 7 -6.02 19.54 -2.25
N ASP A 8 -6.57 19.76 -1.04
CA ASP A 8 -6.45 20.98 -0.25
C ASP A 8 -5.28 20.88 0.75
N SER A 9 -4.18 20.27 0.30
CA SER A 9 -2.93 20.18 1.06
C SER A 9 -1.79 19.87 0.08
N SER A 10 -0.76 20.69 0.10
CA SER A 10 0.44 20.52 -0.73
C SER A 10 1.48 19.61 -0.08
N PHE A 11 1.35 19.30 1.21
CA PHE A 11 2.25 18.40 1.93
C PHE A 11 1.50 17.62 3.01
N PHE A 12 1.77 16.33 3.13
CA PHE A 12 1.14 15.48 4.12
C PHE A 12 2.00 14.26 4.46
N LEU A 13 1.78 13.69 5.63
CA LEU A 13 2.38 12.44 6.09
C LEU A 13 1.28 11.41 6.32
N LEU A 14 1.43 10.23 5.72
CA LEU A 14 0.53 9.08 5.92
C LEU A 14 1.32 7.81 6.12
N GLY A 15 0.79 6.90 6.94
CA GLY A 15 1.22 5.52 6.99
C GLY A 15 0.46 4.67 5.95
N TRP A 16 1.10 3.62 5.47
CA TRP A 16 0.50 2.65 4.57
C TRP A 16 0.80 1.23 5.00
N GLY A 17 -0.23 0.41 5.10
CA GLY A 17 -0.12 -1.03 5.35
C GLY A 17 -0.47 -1.83 4.10
N VAL A 18 0.18 -2.97 3.91
CA VAL A 18 -0.04 -3.87 2.77
C VAL A 18 -0.60 -5.21 3.27
N PRO A 19 -1.93 -5.34 3.40
CA PRO A 19 -2.54 -6.55 3.98
C PRO A 19 -2.26 -7.82 3.19
N THR A 20 -2.02 -7.70 1.88
CA THR A 20 -1.72 -8.81 0.98
C THR A 20 -0.25 -9.22 1.00
N LEU A 21 0.63 -8.39 1.58
CA LEU A 21 2.10 -8.51 1.50
C LEU A 21 2.64 -8.56 0.05
N ASP A 22 1.87 -8.01 -0.90
CA ASP A 22 2.19 -8.00 -2.33
C ASP A 22 2.31 -6.56 -2.84
N SER A 23 3.37 -6.25 -3.57
CA SER A 23 3.64 -4.93 -4.15
C SER A 23 2.52 -4.44 -5.08
N HIS A 24 1.82 -5.34 -5.77
CA HIS A 24 0.68 -4.99 -6.62
C HIS A 24 -0.37 -4.16 -5.87
N TYR A 25 -0.63 -4.49 -4.59
CA TYR A 25 -1.56 -3.72 -3.75
C TYR A 25 -1.14 -2.25 -3.60
N VAL A 26 0.15 -2.03 -3.38
CA VAL A 26 0.71 -0.68 -3.27
C VAL A 26 0.57 0.08 -4.58
N PHE A 27 0.95 -0.53 -5.70
CA PHE A 27 0.84 0.10 -7.01
C PHE A 27 -0.60 0.47 -7.34
N THR A 28 -1.53 -0.48 -7.18
CA THR A 28 -2.96 -0.26 -7.51
C THR A 28 -3.58 0.90 -6.72
N PHE A 29 -3.26 1.05 -5.45
CA PHE A 29 -3.97 2.02 -4.61
C PHE A 29 -3.25 3.35 -4.45
N LEU A 30 -1.91 3.36 -4.37
CA LEU A 30 -1.13 4.58 -4.13
C LEU A 30 -0.56 5.22 -5.39
N TYR A 31 -0.14 4.41 -6.37
CA TYR A 31 0.69 4.89 -7.46
C TYR A 31 0.00 4.90 -8.82
N GLN A 32 -0.93 3.99 -9.07
CA GLN A 32 -1.66 3.93 -10.33
C GLN A 32 -2.47 5.20 -10.54
N THR A 33 -2.56 5.66 -11.80
CA THR A 33 -3.38 6.81 -12.18
C THR A 33 -4.81 6.63 -11.69
N SER A 34 -5.35 7.61 -10.97
CA SER A 34 -6.68 7.51 -10.36
C SER A 34 -7.77 7.36 -11.42
N ASP A 35 -8.51 6.27 -11.35
CA ASP A 35 -9.67 5.96 -12.19
C ASP A 35 -10.79 5.37 -11.32
N ALA A 36 -11.85 6.16 -11.11
CA ALA A 36 -12.97 5.75 -10.27
C ALA A 36 -13.78 4.60 -10.88
N ALA A 37 -13.85 4.49 -12.21
CA ALA A 37 -14.57 3.42 -12.89
C ALA A 37 -13.84 2.07 -12.73
N LYS A 38 -12.52 2.10 -12.81
CA LYS A 38 -11.66 0.92 -12.57
C LYS A 38 -11.39 0.66 -11.08
N LYS A 39 -11.73 1.58 -10.19
CA LYS A 39 -11.46 1.53 -8.75
C LYS A 39 -9.96 1.43 -8.40
N VAL A 40 -9.11 2.08 -9.20
CA VAL A 40 -7.66 2.16 -8.99
C VAL A 40 -7.24 3.56 -8.58
N GLY A 41 -6.04 3.70 -7.98
CA GLY A 41 -5.51 4.99 -7.55
C GLY A 41 -6.36 5.70 -6.50
N SER A 42 -7.18 4.98 -5.73
CA SER A 42 -8.13 5.58 -4.77
C SER A 42 -7.46 6.32 -3.62
N TRP A 43 -6.17 6.06 -3.36
CA TRP A 43 -5.35 6.71 -2.36
C TRP A 43 -4.20 7.51 -2.96
N ASN A 44 -4.21 7.68 -4.28
CA ASN A 44 -3.24 8.51 -4.99
C ASN A 44 -3.55 10.00 -4.80
N TYR A 45 -3.28 10.51 -3.62
CA TYR A 45 -3.54 11.92 -3.27
C TYR A 45 -2.53 12.89 -3.87
N THR A 46 -1.37 12.42 -4.31
CA THR A 46 -0.38 13.25 -5.01
C THR A 46 -0.83 13.63 -6.42
N GLY A 47 -1.76 12.88 -7.01
CA GLY A 47 -2.16 13.03 -8.40
C GLY A 47 -1.09 12.51 -9.38
N TYR A 48 -0.18 11.65 -8.90
CA TYR A 48 0.81 11.00 -9.75
C TYR A 48 0.15 10.22 -10.89
N SER A 49 0.76 10.22 -12.06
CA SER A 49 0.32 9.49 -13.23
C SER A 49 1.51 9.07 -14.07
N ASN A 50 1.61 7.78 -14.36
CA ASN A 50 2.64 7.22 -15.20
C ASN A 50 2.06 6.02 -15.96
N ALA A 51 1.84 6.20 -17.27
CA ALA A 51 1.19 5.20 -18.13
C ALA A 51 1.95 3.85 -18.14
N LYS A 52 3.28 3.88 -18.07
CA LYS A 52 4.09 2.66 -18.03
C LYS A 52 3.89 1.89 -16.71
N LEU A 53 3.78 2.61 -15.59
CA LEU A 53 3.47 2.00 -14.30
C LEU A 53 2.06 1.40 -14.30
N ASP A 54 1.09 2.09 -14.90
CA ASP A 54 -0.29 1.59 -15.04
C ASP A 54 -0.32 0.28 -15.84
N GLU A 55 0.41 0.21 -16.96
CA GLU A 55 0.54 -1.01 -17.77
C GLU A 55 1.17 -2.17 -16.98
N PHE A 56 2.26 -1.93 -16.26
CA PHE A 56 2.87 -2.96 -15.42
C PHE A 56 1.93 -3.45 -14.33
N THR A 57 1.23 -2.53 -13.67
CA THR A 57 0.29 -2.86 -12.59
C THR A 57 -0.86 -3.73 -13.11
N ASP A 58 -1.43 -3.38 -14.25
CA ASP A 58 -2.52 -4.15 -14.88
C ASP A 58 -2.03 -5.54 -15.37
N ALA A 59 -0.78 -5.62 -15.87
CA ALA A 59 -0.19 -6.87 -16.37
C ALA A 59 0.14 -7.84 -15.25
N MET A 60 0.60 -7.37 -14.09
CA MET A 60 0.96 -8.21 -12.92
C MET A 60 -0.19 -9.12 -12.45
N LEU A 61 -1.45 -8.71 -12.62
CA LEU A 61 -2.62 -9.52 -12.25
C LEU A 61 -2.83 -10.72 -13.14
N LYS A 62 -2.30 -10.70 -14.34
CA LYS A 62 -2.51 -11.73 -15.37
C LYS A 62 -1.30 -12.63 -15.56
N GLU A 63 -0.12 -12.20 -15.05
CA GLU A 63 1.11 -12.96 -15.20
C GLU A 63 1.17 -14.08 -14.17
N VAL A 64 1.30 -15.31 -14.66
CA VAL A 64 1.38 -16.55 -13.85
C VAL A 64 2.81 -17.07 -13.71
N ASP A 65 3.72 -16.63 -14.58
CA ASP A 65 5.14 -16.93 -14.46
C ASP A 65 5.77 -16.03 -13.40
N GLN A 66 6.23 -16.65 -12.31
CA GLN A 66 6.77 -15.92 -11.15
C GLN A 66 7.98 -15.05 -11.55
N THR A 67 8.89 -15.54 -12.37
CA THR A 67 10.09 -14.82 -12.77
C THR A 67 9.73 -13.55 -13.58
N LYS A 68 8.78 -13.67 -14.48
CA LYS A 68 8.29 -12.53 -15.27
C LYS A 68 7.56 -11.54 -14.37
N ARG A 69 6.73 -12.02 -13.45
CA ARG A 69 6.01 -11.18 -12.50
C ARG A 69 6.97 -10.41 -11.59
N ASP A 70 7.99 -11.08 -11.06
CA ASP A 70 9.01 -10.43 -10.22
C ASP A 70 9.77 -9.34 -11.01
N LYS A 71 10.06 -9.57 -12.28
CA LYS A 71 10.64 -8.55 -13.15
C LYS A 71 9.70 -7.35 -13.34
N MET A 72 8.40 -7.57 -13.56
CA MET A 72 7.42 -6.49 -13.67
C MET A 72 7.34 -5.66 -12.38
N VAL A 73 7.39 -6.32 -11.22
CA VAL A 73 7.44 -5.67 -9.91
C VAL A 73 8.69 -4.80 -9.78
N ALA A 74 9.86 -5.33 -10.16
CA ALA A 74 11.12 -4.60 -10.11
C ALA A 74 11.12 -3.38 -11.05
N ASP A 75 10.63 -3.54 -12.28
CA ASP A 75 10.53 -2.47 -13.27
C ASP A 75 9.54 -1.36 -12.81
N ALA A 76 8.43 -1.75 -12.19
CA ALA A 76 7.46 -0.82 -11.61
C ALA A 76 8.06 -0.03 -10.44
N TRP A 77 8.78 -0.69 -9.52
CA TRP A 77 9.48 0.01 -8.45
C TRP A 77 10.58 0.94 -8.96
N ALA A 78 11.29 0.55 -10.02
CA ALA A 78 12.29 1.42 -10.65
C ALA A 78 11.65 2.72 -11.18
N ALA A 79 10.46 2.64 -11.80
CA ALA A 79 9.71 3.81 -12.24
C ALA A 79 9.27 4.70 -11.07
N VAL A 80 8.73 4.09 -9.99
CA VAL A 80 8.33 4.82 -8.79
C VAL A 80 9.51 5.53 -8.13
N VAL A 81 10.66 4.87 -8.03
CA VAL A 81 11.88 5.45 -7.44
C VAL A 81 12.41 6.60 -8.29
N ALA A 82 12.35 6.48 -9.63
CA ALA A 82 12.78 7.55 -10.52
C ALA A 82 11.92 8.81 -10.41
N ASP A 83 10.60 8.64 -10.28
CA ASP A 83 9.62 9.74 -10.22
C ASP A 83 9.40 10.28 -8.79
N MET A 84 9.69 9.47 -7.78
CA MET A 84 9.58 9.78 -6.34
C MET A 84 8.27 10.52 -5.94
N PRO A 85 7.08 10.00 -6.28
CA PRO A 85 5.81 10.67 -5.97
C PRO A 85 5.50 10.69 -4.46
N TYR A 86 6.11 9.80 -3.69
CA TYR A 86 6.13 9.76 -2.23
C TYR A 86 7.55 9.58 -1.73
N LEU A 87 7.89 10.26 -0.64
CA LEU A 87 9.16 10.09 0.07
C LEU A 87 8.99 9.05 1.17
N PRO A 88 9.54 7.83 1.03
CA PRO A 88 9.51 6.84 2.10
C PRO A 88 10.40 7.28 3.26
N LEU A 89 9.88 7.27 4.49
CA LEU A 89 10.60 7.74 5.67
C LEU A 89 11.11 6.60 6.54
N HIS A 90 10.24 5.67 6.91
CA HIS A 90 10.59 4.57 7.80
C HIS A 90 9.53 3.47 7.78
N HIS A 91 9.89 2.30 8.28
CA HIS A 91 8.92 1.29 8.67
C HIS A 91 8.48 1.55 10.11
N GLN A 92 7.16 1.69 10.29
CA GLN A 92 6.59 1.90 11.62
C GLN A 92 6.71 0.64 12.46
N VAL A 93 7.11 0.81 13.73
CA VAL A 93 7.06 -0.28 14.71
C VAL A 93 5.61 -0.52 15.10
N ILE A 94 5.19 -1.79 15.05
CA ILE A 94 3.85 -2.20 15.48
C ILE A 94 3.82 -2.27 17.00
N VAL A 95 2.98 -1.44 17.64
CA VAL A 95 2.83 -1.38 19.09
C VAL A 95 1.36 -1.53 19.45
N TRP A 96 1.06 -2.52 20.29
CA TRP A 96 -0.27 -2.74 20.84
C TRP A 96 -0.25 -2.61 22.36
N ALA A 97 -1.19 -1.85 22.90
CA ALA A 97 -1.45 -1.79 24.32
C ALA A 97 -2.70 -2.61 24.65
N MET A 98 -2.59 -3.43 25.67
CA MET A 98 -3.70 -4.24 26.16
C MET A 98 -3.65 -4.37 27.69
N SER A 99 -4.78 -4.70 28.31
CA SER A 99 -4.82 -5.00 29.75
C SER A 99 -3.93 -6.21 30.07
N ASP A 100 -3.35 -6.23 31.24
CA ASP A 100 -2.60 -7.38 31.80
C ASP A 100 -3.45 -8.66 31.92
N LYS A 101 -4.78 -8.51 31.93
CA LYS A 101 -5.75 -9.61 31.92
C LYS A 101 -6.01 -10.21 30.53
N VAL A 102 -5.48 -9.61 29.47
CA VAL A 102 -5.69 -10.06 28.09
C VAL A 102 -4.37 -10.47 27.48
N THR A 103 -4.38 -11.56 26.76
CA THR A 103 -3.25 -11.98 25.92
C THR A 103 -3.77 -12.15 24.48
N MET A 104 -3.10 -11.54 23.52
CA MET A 104 -3.41 -11.65 22.10
C MET A 104 -2.12 -11.62 21.28
N PRO A 105 -1.96 -12.49 20.28
CA PRO A 105 -0.81 -12.42 19.39
C PRO A 105 -0.87 -11.18 18.51
N ILE A 106 0.30 -10.55 18.31
CA ILE A 106 0.47 -9.43 17.38
C ILE A 106 0.97 -10.00 16.06
N PHE A 107 0.27 -9.70 14.97
CA PHE A 107 0.63 -10.16 13.63
C PHE A 107 1.36 -9.07 12.85
N ALA A 108 2.23 -9.48 11.95
CA ALA A 108 3.04 -8.57 11.13
C ALA A 108 2.23 -7.63 10.22
N ASN A 109 0.98 -7.97 9.93
CA ASN A 109 0.06 -7.15 9.14
C ASN A 109 -0.69 -6.09 9.97
N ASP A 110 -0.35 -5.92 11.24
CA ASP A 110 -0.97 -4.96 12.18
C ASP A 110 -2.50 -5.08 12.28
N THR A 111 -3.03 -6.27 12.03
CA THR A 111 -4.48 -6.51 12.11
C THR A 111 -4.81 -7.33 13.35
N PRO A 112 -5.63 -6.81 14.27
CA PRO A 112 -6.02 -7.57 15.46
C PRO A 112 -6.92 -8.74 15.07
N ASN A 113 -6.60 -9.92 15.59
CA ASN A 113 -7.40 -11.11 15.37
C ASN A 113 -7.93 -11.61 16.70
N PHE A 114 -9.10 -11.07 17.10
CA PHE A 114 -9.71 -11.29 18.41
C PHE A 114 -10.06 -12.75 18.69
N LYS A 115 -10.17 -13.61 17.68
CA LYS A 115 -10.41 -15.05 17.91
C LYS A 115 -9.28 -15.74 18.69
N TYR A 116 -8.10 -15.14 18.71
CA TYR A 116 -6.95 -15.62 19.48
C TYR A 116 -6.75 -14.88 20.80
N ALA A 117 -7.62 -13.96 21.14
CA ALA A 117 -7.57 -13.28 22.43
C ALA A 117 -8.02 -14.24 23.54
N THR A 118 -7.27 -14.26 24.62
CA THR A 118 -7.58 -15.04 25.83
C THR A 118 -7.61 -14.12 27.03
N MET A 119 -8.51 -14.41 27.96
CA MET A 119 -8.54 -13.77 29.27
C MET A 119 -7.75 -14.62 30.26
N LYS A 120 -6.98 -13.97 31.12
CA LYS A 120 -6.30 -14.61 32.25
C LYS A 120 -7.21 -14.68 33.44
#